data_1cb70a9e71c1afd8531d3f0089f86bf8
#
_entry.id   1cb70a9e71c1afd8531d3f0089f86bf8
#
_cell.length_a   1.000
_cell.length_b   1.000
_cell.length_c   1.000
_cell.angle_alpha   90.00
_cell.angle_beta   90.00
_cell.angle_gamma   90.00
#
_symmetry.space_group_name_H-M   'P 1'
#
loop_
_entity.id
_entity.type
_entity.pdbx_description
1 polymer ?
#
loop_
_entity_poly.entity_id
_entity_poly.type
_entity_poly.pdbx_seq_one_letter_code
_entity_poly.pdbx_strand_id
1 'polypeptide(L)'
;IAALGGGRVLFELLLDLAERNPERVYLGVEVSRKRVEKAGRRAQRRELANVFMIHAPAEYVLERVLPADSVEECWVNCPDPWPKKRHWRRRLVQAPLVEALARVLCAGAILHVATDHEGYRDWIAAVMAAQDAFVNLHAPEPFVATQPDRRETAYEAEWRAEGRVIAYFDYRRAK
;
A
#
# COMPACT_ATOMS: atom_id res chain seq x y z
N ILE A 1 6.78 -2.35 9.14
CA ILE A 1 6.11 -2.36 7.82
C ILE A 1 4.71 -1.78 7.97
N ALA A 2 4.33 -0.86 7.10
CA ALA A 2 3.00 -0.27 7.08
C ALA A 2 2.21 -0.69 5.82
N ALA A 3 0.89 -0.88 5.99
CA ALA A 3 -0.03 -1.18 4.90
C ALA A 3 -1.24 -0.26 4.96
N LEU A 4 -1.49 0.50 3.88
CA LEU A 4 -2.45 1.59 3.84
C LEU A 4 -3.58 1.33 2.84
N GLY A 5 -4.83 1.38 3.30
CA GLY A 5 -6.03 1.27 2.47
C GLY A 5 -6.14 -0.07 1.73
N GLY A 6 -6.98 -0.16 0.71
CA GLY A 6 -7.04 -1.31 -0.21
C GLY A 6 -7.86 -2.52 0.25
N GLY A 7 -8.60 -2.40 1.31
CA GLY A 7 -9.64 -3.36 1.66
C GLY A 7 -9.13 -4.78 1.95
N ARG A 8 -9.84 -5.78 1.39
CA ARG A 8 -9.63 -7.21 1.68
C ARG A 8 -8.27 -7.74 1.20
N VAL A 9 -7.76 -7.23 0.09
CA VAL A 9 -6.52 -7.67 -0.55
C VAL A 9 -5.31 -7.37 0.32
N LEU A 10 -5.24 -6.15 0.85
CA LEU A 10 -4.13 -5.70 1.66
C LEU A 10 -3.95 -6.52 2.93
N PHE A 11 -5.06 -6.90 3.58
CA PHE A 11 -4.98 -7.63 4.84
C PHE A 11 -4.52 -9.07 4.68
N GLU A 12 -4.86 -9.75 3.59
CA GLU A 12 -4.31 -11.07 3.30
C GLU A 12 -2.79 -11.00 3.13
N LEU A 13 -2.33 -10.04 2.32
CA LEU A 13 -0.90 -9.81 2.10
C LEU A 13 -0.18 -9.49 3.42
N LEU A 14 -0.74 -8.56 4.24
CA LEU A 14 -0.16 -8.17 5.52
C LEU A 14 -0.01 -9.36 6.47
N LEU A 15 -1.04 -10.20 6.59
CA LEU A 15 -1.03 -11.38 7.46
C LEU A 15 -0.02 -12.43 6.96
N ASP A 16 0.05 -12.65 5.66
CA ASP A 16 0.99 -13.58 5.07
C ASP A 16 2.46 -13.12 5.24
N LEU A 17 2.71 -11.81 5.14
CA LEU A 17 4.03 -11.24 5.40
C LEU A 17 4.42 -11.35 6.89
N ALA A 18 3.47 -11.09 7.79
CA ALA A 18 3.68 -11.16 9.22
C ALA A 18 3.97 -12.59 9.71
N GLU A 19 3.31 -13.59 9.14
CA GLU A 19 3.50 -15.00 9.45
C GLU A 19 4.90 -15.50 9.05
N ARG A 20 5.42 -14.96 7.93
CA ARG A 20 6.76 -15.32 7.41
C ARG A 20 7.92 -14.63 8.10
N ASN A 21 7.65 -13.46 8.69
CA ASN A 21 8.69 -12.64 9.31
C ASN A 21 8.24 -12.23 10.72
N PRO A 22 8.24 -13.17 11.67
CA PRO A 22 7.72 -12.94 13.02
C PRO A 22 8.53 -11.91 13.83
N GLU A 23 9.76 -11.62 13.40
CA GLU A 23 10.65 -10.63 13.99
C GLU A 23 10.32 -9.18 13.61
N ARG A 24 9.46 -8.98 12.59
CA ARG A 24 9.07 -7.65 12.09
C ARG A 24 7.67 -7.28 12.56
N VAL A 25 7.44 -6.00 12.81
CA VAL A 25 6.13 -5.45 13.19
C VAL A 25 5.38 -4.98 11.96
N TYR A 26 4.11 -5.35 11.89
CA TYR A 26 3.20 -5.02 10.78
C TYR A 26 2.04 -4.17 11.25
N LEU A 27 1.83 -3.04 10.57
CA LEU A 27 0.77 -2.09 10.87
C LEU A 27 -0.20 -1.99 9.70
N GLY A 28 -1.45 -2.38 9.89
CA GLY A 28 -2.54 -2.19 8.94
C GLY A 28 -3.37 -0.96 9.29
N VAL A 29 -3.57 -0.06 8.34
CA VAL A 29 -4.37 1.17 8.50
C VAL A 29 -5.58 1.14 7.57
N GLU A 30 -6.77 1.26 8.09
CA GLU A 30 -8.01 1.17 7.32
C GLU A 30 -9.12 2.04 7.95
N VAL A 31 -9.90 2.72 7.11
CA VAL A 31 -11.03 3.58 7.52
C VAL A 31 -12.30 2.80 7.83
N SER A 32 -12.41 1.56 7.37
CA SER A 32 -13.56 0.72 7.64
C SER A 32 -13.39 -0.09 8.91
N ARG A 33 -14.11 0.28 9.97
CA ARG A 33 -14.13 -0.46 11.25
C ARG A 33 -14.39 -1.96 11.05
N LYS A 34 -15.36 -2.31 10.22
CA LYS A 34 -15.69 -3.70 9.91
C LYS A 34 -14.53 -4.48 9.32
N ARG A 35 -13.72 -3.82 8.47
CA ARG A 35 -12.54 -4.44 7.86
C ARG A 35 -11.41 -4.61 8.89
N VAL A 36 -11.16 -3.60 9.71
CA VAL A 36 -10.19 -3.65 10.82
C VAL A 36 -10.50 -4.81 11.78
N GLU A 37 -11.75 -4.90 12.24
CA GLU A 37 -12.21 -5.98 13.12
C GLU A 37 -12.04 -7.37 12.47
N LYS A 38 -12.34 -7.49 11.16
CA LYS A 38 -12.18 -8.74 10.43
C LYS A 38 -10.71 -9.15 10.31
N ALA A 39 -9.83 -8.19 10.01
CA ALA A 39 -8.38 -8.43 9.93
C ALA A 39 -7.80 -8.82 11.29
N GLY A 40 -8.17 -8.11 12.37
CA GLY A 40 -7.77 -8.44 13.73
C GLY A 40 -8.18 -9.85 14.16
N ARG A 41 -9.44 -10.25 13.88
CA ARG A 41 -9.89 -11.63 14.15
C ARG A 41 -9.12 -12.69 13.35
N ARG A 42 -8.67 -12.37 12.14
CA ARG A 42 -7.83 -13.28 11.34
C ARG A 42 -6.42 -13.37 11.88
N ALA A 43 -5.81 -12.24 12.24
CA ALA A 43 -4.49 -12.22 12.90
C ALA A 43 -4.52 -13.07 14.17
N GLN A 44 -5.55 -12.90 15.01
CA GLN A 44 -5.73 -13.68 16.23
C GLN A 44 -5.85 -15.19 15.97
N ARG A 45 -6.63 -15.61 14.94
CA ARG A 45 -6.76 -17.04 14.58
C ARG A 45 -5.47 -17.65 14.05
N ARG A 46 -4.57 -16.84 13.47
CA ARG A 46 -3.25 -17.24 13.01
C ARG A 46 -2.19 -17.06 14.10
N GLU A 47 -2.59 -16.65 15.31
CA GLU A 47 -1.70 -16.39 16.45
C GLU A 47 -0.57 -15.40 16.17
N LEU A 48 -0.84 -14.42 15.31
CA LEU A 48 0.13 -13.40 14.89
C LEU A 48 0.22 -12.28 15.95
N ALA A 49 1.24 -12.30 16.78
CA ALA A 49 1.48 -11.28 17.82
C ALA A 49 2.12 -9.99 17.27
N ASN A 50 2.61 -10.01 16.03
CA ASN A 50 3.35 -8.93 15.38
C ASN A 50 2.49 -8.08 14.42
N VAL A 51 1.15 -8.23 14.44
CA VAL A 51 0.20 -7.48 13.60
C VAL A 51 -0.64 -6.54 14.42
N PHE A 52 -0.63 -5.27 14.06
CA PHE A 52 -1.43 -4.22 14.68
C PHE A 52 -2.35 -3.57 13.64
N MET A 53 -3.60 -3.30 14.02
CA MET A 53 -4.60 -2.69 13.14
C MET A 53 -5.07 -1.36 13.70
N ILE A 54 -5.00 -0.30 12.89
CA ILE A 54 -5.49 1.04 13.24
C ILE A 54 -6.72 1.37 12.39
N HIS A 55 -7.81 1.73 13.07
CA HIS A 55 -9.02 2.27 12.45
C HIS A 55 -8.89 3.79 12.35
N ALA A 56 -8.32 4.29 11.26
CA ALA A 56 -8.14 5.71 10.99
C ALA A 56 -7.90 5.98 9.49
N PRO A 57 -8.04 7.22 9.01
CA PRO A 57 -7.51 7.63 7.72
C PRO A 57 -5.98 7.46 7.66
N ALA A 58 -5.47 7.01 6.52
CA ALA A 58 -4.03 6.80 6.33
C ALA A 58 -3.23 8.10 6.53
N GLU A 59 -3.75 9.20 6.01
CA GLU A 59 -3.15 10.52 6.12
C GLU A 59 -2.95 10.92 7.60
N TYR A 60 -3.98 10.69 8.43
CA TYR A 60 -3.89 10.99 9.86
C TYR A 60 -2.81 10.16 10.56
N VAL A 61 -2.72 8.86 10.24
CA VAL A 61 -1.71 7.97 10.84
C VAL A 61 -0.31 8.38 10.41
N LEU A 62 -0.12 8.65 9.13
CA LEU A 62 1.17 9.10 8.61
C LEU A 62 1.59 10.44 9.23
N GLU A 63 0.69 11.41 9.35
CA GLU A 63 1.03 12.75 9.80
C GLU A 63 1.18 12.88 11.33
N ARG A 64 0.35 12.13 12.09
CA ARG A 64 0.16 12.37 13.53
C ARG A 64 0.58 11.22 14.43
N VAL A 65 0.69 10.01 13.91
CA VAL A 65 0.96 8.81 14.72
C VAL A 65 2.37 8.28 14.48
N LEU A 66 2.78 8.15 13.22
CA LEU A 66 4.09 7.58 12.89
C LEU A 66 5.20 8.64 12.99
N PRO A 67 6.29 8.31 13.70
CA PRO A 67 7.50 9.15 13.70
C PRO A 67 8.13 9.25 12.31
N ALA A 68 8.98 10.24 12.11
CA ALA A 68 9.85 10.27 10.93
C ALA A 68 10.81 9.08 10.93
N ASP A 69 11.18 8.60 9.75
CA ASP A 69 12.14 7.52 9.53
C ASP A 69 11.87 6.26 10.38
N SER A 70 10.58 5.88 10.53
CA SER A 70 10.15 4.76 11.38
C SER A 70 9.61 3.57 10.60
N VAL A 71 9.41 3.71 9.30
CA VAL A 71 8.81 2.67 8.45
C VAL A 71 9.82 2.20 7.40
N GLU A 72 10.17 0.93 7.42
CA GLU A 72 11.12 0.31 6.50
C GLU A 72 10.50 -0.12 5.17
N GLU A 73 9.19 -0.29 5.14
CA GLU A 73 8.46 -0.77 3.96
C GLU A 73 6.99 -0.38 4.06
N CYS A 74 6.41 0.12 2.98
CA CYS A 74 5.01 0.52 2.94
C CYS A 74 4.28 -0.05 1.73
N TRP A 75 3.06 -0.53 1.95
CA TRP A 75 2.19 -1.10 0.94
C TRP A 75 0.91 -0.30 0.79
N VAL A 76 0.59 0.13 -0.44
CA VAL A 76 -0.67 0.76 -0.83
C VAL A 76 -1.32 -0.10 -1.90
N ASN A 77 -2.26 -0.96 -1.51
CA ASN A 77 -2.76 -2.01 -2.38
C ASN A 77 -4.19 -1.74 -2.81
N CYS A 78 -4.39 -1.53 -4.11
CA CYS A 78 -5.68 -1.34 -4.76
C CYS A 78 -6.62 -0.39 -3.99
N PRO A 79 -6.18 0.83 -3.69
CA PRO A 79 -7.03 1.83 -3.05
C PRO A 79 -8.17 2.24 -3.99
N ASP A 80 -9.27 2.75 -3.44
CA ASP A 80 -10.45 3.13 -4.21
C ASP A 80 -10.08 4.08 -5.37
N PRO A 81 -10.37 3.72 -6.64
CA PRO A 81 -9.89 4.46 -7.81
C PRO A 81 -10.65 5.75 -8.10
N TRP A 82 -11.86 5.91 -7.53
CA TRP A 82 -12.73 7.06 -7.75
C TRP A 82 -12.79 7.47 -9.23
N PRO A 83 -13.45 6.69 -10.13
CA PRO A 83 -13.33 6.86 -11.58
C PRO A 83 -13.90 8.20 -12.11
N LYS A 84 -14.90 8.77 -11.42
CA LYS A 84 -15.51 10.06 -11.85
C LYS A 84 -14.59 11.23 -11.48
N LYS A 85 -14.27 12.12 -12.44
CA LYS A 85 -13.38 13.30 -12.26
C LYS A 85 -13.71 14.13 -10.99
N ARG A 86 -15.00 14.37 -10.70
CA ARG A 86 -15.44 15.12 -9.50
C ARG A 86 -15.02 14.46 -8.17
N HIS A 87 -14.63 13.17 -8.19
CA HIS A 87 -14.22 12.40 -7.02
C HIS A 87 -12.70 12.19 -6.93
N TRP A 88 -11.89 12.62 -7.90
CA TRP A 88 -10.44 12.41 -7.89
C TRP A 88 -9.75 12.96 -6.65
N ARG A 89 -10.29 14.03 -6.04
CA ARG A 89 -9.84 14.56 -4.76
C ARG A 89 -9.92 13.57 -3.58
N ARG A 90 -10.62 12.44 -3.76
CA ARG A 90 -10.75 11.36 -2.77
C ARG A 90 -9.74 10.24 -2.98
N ARG A 91 -9.00 10.27 -4.08
CA ARG A 91 -7.94 9.29 -4.35
C ARG A 91 -6.92 9.36 -3.23
N LEU A 92 -6.48 8.19 -2.75
CA LEU A 92 -5.52 8.12 -1.64
C LEU A 92 -4.15 8.62 -2.09
N VAL A 93 -3.64 8.15 -3.24
CA VAL A 93 -2.32 8.55 -3.74
C VAL A 93 -2.41 9.93 -4.36
N GLN A 94 -1.97 10.94 -3.61
CA GLN A 94 -1.85 12.34 -3.98
C GLN A 94 -0.56 12.91 -3.38
N ALA A 95 -0.13 14.10 -3.84
CA ALA A 95 1.10 14.73 -3.36
C ALA A 95 1.21 14.81 -1.82
N PRO A 96 0.19 15.24 -1.05
CA PRO A 96 0.29 15.29 0.40
C PRO A 96 0.56 13.92 1.05
N LEU A 97 -0.06 12.84 0.52
CA LEU A 97 0.22 11.49 1.02
C LEU A 97 1.67 11.10 0.73
N VAL A 98 2.16 11.39 -0.48
CA VAL A 98 3.53 11.05 -0.88
C VAL A 98 4.56 11.80 -0.05
N GLU A 99 4.31 13.08 0.27
CA GLU A 99 5.12 13.88 1.20
C GLU A 99 5.13 13.28 2.61
N ALA A 100 3.96 12.89 3.13
CA ALA A 100 3.85 12.23 4.44
C ALA A 100 4.57 10.88 4.46
N LEU A 101 4.47 10.08 3.38
CA LEU A 101 5.22 8.85 3.20
C LEU A 101 6.74 9.10 3.16
N ALA A 102 7.18 10.14 2.46
CA ALA A 102 8.60 10.51 2.40
C ALA A 102 9.17 10.88 3.78
N ARG A 103 8.34 11.43 4.67
CA ARG A 103 8.72 11.73 6.05
C ARG A 103 8.86 10.49 6.93
N VAL A 104 7.92 9.54 6.83
CA VAL A 104 7.87 8.38 7.74
C VAL A 104 8.72 7.20 7.28
N LEU A 105 8.97 7.09 5.98
CA LEU A 105 9.80 6.04 5.43
C LEU A 105 11.28 6.30 5.71
N CYS A 106 11.99 5.30 6.20
CA CYS A 106 13.43 5.33 6.34
C CYS A 106 14.12 5.56 5.00
N ALA A 107 15.31 6.14 5.00
CA ALA A 107 16.13 6.24 3.79
C ALA A 107 16.39 4.83 3.21
N GLY A 108 16.13 4.65 1.93
CA GLY A 108 16.23 3.35 1.24
C GLY A 108 15.01 2.43 1.41
N ALA A 109 14.03 2.79 2.22
CA ALA A 109 12.78 2.03 2.38
C ALA A 109 11.99 1.93 1.06
N ILE A 110 11.23 0.86 0.91
CA ILE A 110 10.45 0.60 -0.30
C ILE A 110 8.96 0.94 -0.10
N LEU A 111 8.44 1.69 -1.05
CA LEU A 111 7.02 1.94 -1.21
C LEU A 111 6.49 1.09 -2.36
N HIS A 112 5.58 0.17 -2.06
CA HIS A 112 4.86 -0.65 -3.03
C HIS A 112 3.46 -0.07 -3.24
N VAL A 113 3.09 0.17 -4.50
CA VAL A 113 1.73 0.59 -4.86
C VAL A 113 1.19 -0.36 -5.92
N ALA A 114 -0.07 -0.78 -5.80
CA ALA A 114 -0.73 -1.58 -6.82
C ALA A 114 -2.12 -1.04 -7.13
N THR A 115 -2.55 -1.16 -8.39
CA THR A 115 -3.91 -0.84 -8.82
C THR A 115 -4.31 -1.67 -10.05
N ASP A 116 -5.57 -2.09 -10.10
CA ASP A 116 -6.21 -2.75 -11.25
C ASP A 116 -6.95 -1.76 -12.15
N HIS A 117 -6.99 -0.47 -11.79
CA HIS A 117 -7.76 0.55 -12.49
C HIS A 117 -6.87 1.43 -13.36
N GLU A 118 -7.03 1.37 -14.68
CA GLU A 118 -6.22 2.08 -15.67
C GLU A 118 -6.09 3.59 -15.42
N GLY A 119 -7.18 4.31 -15.28
CA GLY A 119 -7.14 5.76 -15.03
C GLY A 119 -6.58 6.13 -13.65
N TYR A 120 -6.45 5.18 -12.72
CA TYR A 120 -5.74 5.41 -11.46
C TYR A 120 -4.26 5.07 -11.58
N ARG A 121 -3.92 4.07 -12.37
CA ARG A 121 -2.55 3.74 -12.76
C ARG A 121 -1.82 4.97 -13.32
N ASP A 122 -2.45 5.61 -14.33
CA ASP A 122 -1.87 6.79 -14.97
C ASP A 122 -1.76 8.00 -14.02
N TRP A 123 -2.72 8.13 -13.13
CA TRP A 123 -2.69 9.12 -12.04
C TRP A 123 -1.53 8.88 -11.08
N ILE A 124 -1.35 7.63 -10.60
CA ILE A 124 -0.26 7.26 -9.68
C ILE A 124 1.09 7.56 -10.34
N ALA A 125 1.28 7.13 -11.59
CA ALA A 125 2.50 7.40 -12.35
C ALA A 125 2.81 8.90 -12.40
N ALA A 126 1.82 9.75 -12.72
CA ALA A 126 1.99 11.19 -12.80
C ALA A 126 2.30 11.83 -11.43
N VAL A 127 1.60 11.42 -10.37
CA VAL A 127 1.86 11.93 -9.02
C VAL A 127 3.25 11.58 -8.55
N MET A 128 3.69 10.34 -8.76
CA MET A 128 5.00 9.88 -8.31
C MET A 128 6.15 10.47 -9.14
N ALA A 129 5.95 10.68 -10.45
CA ALA A 129 6.95 11.33 -11.31
C ALA A 129 7.21 12.81 -10.95
N ALA A 130 6.27 13.44 -10.25
CA ALA A 130 6.40 14.82 -9.77
C ALA A 130 7.08 14.92 -8.38
N GLN A 131 7.61 13.81 -7.83
CA GLN A 131 8.19 13.77 -6.49
C GLN A 131 9.67 13.35 -6.52
N ASP A 132 10.55 14.21 -6.04
CA ASP A 132 11.99 13.94 -5.97
C ASP A 132 12.37 12.98 -4.82
N ALA A 133 11.47 12.78 -3.85
CA ALA A 133 11.73 11.97 -2.67
C ALA A 133 11.79 10.45 -2.95
N PHE A 134 11.40 10.02 -4.15
CA PHE A 134 11.29 8.62 -4.51
C PHE A 134 11.94 8.30 -5.84
N VAL A 135 12.67 7.20 -5.89
CA VAL A 135 13.30 6.65 -7.11
C VAL A 135 12.46 5.48 -7.60
N ASN A 136 12.00 5.53 -8.84
CA ASN A 136 11.30 4.43 -9.48
C ASN A 136 12.26 3.26 -9.75
N LEU A 137 11.94 2.07 -9.23
CA LEU A 137 12.76 0.87 -9.37
C LEU A 137 12.53 0.13 -10.70
N HIS A 138 11.52 0.52 -11.45
CA HIS A 138 11.20 -0.07 -12.77
C HIS A 138 11.59 0.83 -13.95
N ALA A 139 12.30 1.93 -13.68
CA ALA A 139 12.67 2.86 -14.75
C ALA A 139 13.38 2.15 -15.94
N PRO A 140 13.08 2.52 -17.20
CA PRO A 140 12.27 3.67 -17.60
C PRO A 140 10.75 3.47 -17.52
N GLU A 141 10.27 2.25 -17.30
CA GLU A 141 8.85 1.96 -17.21
C GLU A 141 8.26 2.53 -15.92
N PRO A 142 7.06 3.14 -15.96
CA PRO A 142 6.44 3.68 -14.75
C PRO A 142 5.95 2.60 -13.79
N PHE A 143 5.63 1.40 -14.27
CA PHE A 143 5.13 0.24 -13.52
C PHE A 143 5.41 -1.05 -14.28
N VAL A 144 5.20 -2.19 -13.61
CA VAL A 144 5.24 -3.53 -14.22
C VAL A 144 3.90 -4.25 -14.04
N ALA A 145 3.59 -5.19 -14.94
CA ALA A 145 2.35 -5.99 -14.86
C ALA A 145 2.53 -7.28 -14.04
N THR A 146 3.76 -7.62 -13.68
CA THR A 146 4.10 -8.83 -12.92
C THR A 146 5.17 -8.50 -11.88
N GLN A 147 5.05 -9.08 -10.69
CA GLN A 147 6.07 -9.05 -9.64
C GLN A 147 6.35 -10.50 -9.21
N PRO A 148 7.42 -11.14 -9.73
CA PRO A 148 7.69 -12.57 -9.48
C PRO A 148 7.88 -12.91 -8.00
N ASP A 149 8.49 -12.01 -7.24
CA ASP A 149 8.81 -12.22 -5.82
C ASP A 149 7.65 -11.88 -4.88
N ARG A 150 6.57 -11.33 -5.43
CA ARG A 150 5.36 -11.00 -4.68
C ARG A 150 4.37 -12.16 -4.76
N ARG A 151 3.94 -12.65 -3.61
CA ARG A 151 2.83 -13.60 -3.56
C ARG A 151 1.55 -12.94 -4.07
N GLU A 152 0.99 -13.50 -5.12
CA GLU A 152 -0.33 -13.14 -5.62
C GLU A 152 -1.39 -13.40 -4.56
N THR A 153 -2.20 -12.39 -4.26
CA THR A 153 -3.36 -12.57 -3.38
C THR A 153 -4.50 -13.27 -4.13
N ALA A 154 -5.42 -13.92 -3.43
CA ALA A 154 -6.59 -14.55 -4.04
C ALA A 154 -7.40 -13.57 -4.91
N TYR A 155 -7.39 -12.29 -4.58
CA TYR A 155 -8.05 -11.24 -5.36
C TYR A 155 -7.31 -10.90 -6.65
N GLU A 156 -5.99 -10.83 -6.58
CA GLU A 156 -5.16 -10.58 -7.77
C GLU A 156 -5.31 -11.74 -8.75
N ALA A 157 -5.35 -12.98 -8.25
CA ALA A 157 -5.62 -14.17 -9.05
C ALA A 157 -7.02 -14.13 -9.72
N GLU A 158 -8.06 -13.75 -8.96
CA GLU A 158 -9.42 -13.59 -9.48
C GLU A 158 -9.49 -12.51 -10.58
N TRP A 159 -8.90 -11.34 -10.35
CA TRP A 159 -8.89 -10.26 -11.34
C TRP A 159 -8.07 -10.60 -12.57
N ARG A 160 -6.97 -11.32 -12.41
CA ARG A 160 -6.16 -11.79 -13.52
C ARG A 160 -6.90 -12.84 -14.35
N ALA A 161 -7.67 -13.71 -13.71
CA ALA A 161 -8.57 -14.65 -14.39
C ALA A 161 -9.70 -13.93 -15.16
N GLU A 162 -10.13 -12.74 -14.69
CA GLU A 162 -11.06 -11.85 -15.41
C GLU A 162 -10.38 -11.04 -16.54
N GLY A 163 -9.08 -11.25 -16.79
CA GLY A 163 -8.31 -10.53 -17.81
C GLY A 163 -7.89 -9.12 -17.41
N ARG A 164 -7.98 -8.74 -16.13
CA ARG A 164 -7.51 -7.43 -15.66
C ARG A 164 -5.99 -7.42 -15.53
N VAL A 165 -5.40 -6.32 -15.91
CA VAL A 165 -3.98 -6.05 -15.70
C VAL A 165 -3.82 -5.28 -14.39
N ILE A 166 -3.03 -5.82 -13.47
CA ILE A 166 -2.66 -5.11 -12.25
C ILE A 166 -1.33 -4.41 -12.51
N ALA A 167 -1.30 -3.11 -12.28
CA ALA A 167 -0.08 -2.32 -12.34
C ALA A 167 0.58 -2.29 -10.96
N TYR A 168 1.85 -2.69 -10.90
CA TYR A 168 2.69 -2.67 -9.71
C TYR A 168 3.76 -1.59 -9.87
N PHE A 169 3.89 -0.76 -8.85
CA PHE A 169 4.86 0.31 -8.74
C PHE A 169 5.73 0.07 -7.52
N ASP A 170 7.03 0.15 -7.69
CA ASP A 170 7.98 0.06 -6.59
C ASP A 170 8.89 1.28 -6.62
N TYR A 171 8.92 1.97 -5.50
CA TYR A 171 9.72 3.18 -5.33
C TYR A 171 10.61 3.04 -4.11
N ARG A 172 11.85 3.47 -4.22
CA ARG A 172 12.78 3.57 -3.10
C ARG A 172 12.81 5.00 -2.59
N ARG A 173 12.65 5.18 -1.29
CA ARG A 173 12.86 6.47 -0.62
C ARG A 173 14.32 6.90 -0.85
N ALA A 174 14.52 8.05 -1.47
CA ALA A 174 15.85 8.65 -1.64
C ALA A 174 16.50 8.95 -0.26
N LYS A 175 17.80 9.13 -0.25
CA LYS A 175 18.56 9.49 0.95
C LYS A 175 18.24 10.90 1.42
#